data_0f8121a33a9e9508032321a6e1bf383a
#
_entry.id   0f8121a33a9e9508032321a6e1bf383a
#
_cell.length_a   1.000
_cell.length_b   1.000
_cell.length_c   1.000
_cell.angle_alpha   90.00
_cell.angle_beta   90.00
_cell.angle_gamma   90.00
#
_symmetry.space_group_name_H-M   'P 1'
#
loop_
_entity.id
_entity.type
_entity.pdbx_description
1 polymer ?
#
loop_
_entity_poly.entity_id
_entity_poly.type
_entity_poly.pdbx_seq_one_letter_code
_entity_poly.pdbx_strand_id
1 'polypeptide(L)'
;MAPPLVGLGPRLDTDYSIWPLAYCQSEMPQDFFGGAIKFSNMGTIRVPMIYTLLVGGEVGGKQHVALVDCGFRNDHWAAKYGFASWEEPRDVLARVGFAPEDVEVILVTHMHFDHIGNFEAFPNAKLYIQIDEYLGWSDIVCSAHQYETEEEKAFIFSSFDPQDLVRAAQGVAEGRVHFIRGDEEVLPGITARLAKDSHTFGSQWFEVQTRNGPFAVVGDVVYWYSNIENMWPPGYHQGSAMNQLSVYRQIRETLKQKIDRVIPGHDPKIWDRHNSWLAPSGNRIAEVNLRQGDTTRKPDVSAQKIIHT
;
A
#
# COMPACT_ATOMS: atom_id res chain seq x y z
N MET A 1 -24.19 24.66 1.18
CA MET A 1 -22.98 24.99 0.41
C MET A 1 -21.93 25.48 1.39
N ALA A 2 -20.89 24.69 1.65
CA ALA A 2 -19.71 25.15 2.37
C ALA A 2 -18.91 26.09 1.45
N PRO A 3 -18.30 27.17 1.96
CA PRO A 3 -17.52 28.08 1.15
C PRO A 3 -16.26 27.37 0.60
N PRO A 4 -15.80 27.71 -0.62
CA PRO A 4 -14.58 27.13 -1.16
C PRO A 4 -13.40 27.53 -0.26
N LEU A 5 -12.58 26.55 0.11
CA LEU A 5 -11.31 26.77 0.78
C LEU A 5 -10.41 27.60 -0.14
N VAL A 6 -10.20 28.86 0.21
CA VAL A 6 -9.31 29.78 -0.48
C VAL A 6 -7.89 29.23 -0.35
N GLY A 7 -7.21 29.05 -1.49
CA GLY A 7 -5.88 28.47 -1.60
C GLY A 7 -4.87 29.10 -0.66
N LEU A 8 -4.55 28.37 0.39
CA LEU A 8 -3.31 28.55 1.13
C LEU A 8 -2.22 27.92 0.28
N GLY A 9 -1.15 28.67 -0.01
CA GLY A 9 0.05 28.12 -0.64
C GLY A 9 0.57 26.89 0.14
N PRO A 10 1.48 26.09 -0.41
CA PRO A 10 1.95 24.87 0.23
C PRO A 10 2.40 25.18 1.65
N ARG A 11 1.74 24.54 2.63
CA ARG A 11 2.17 24.64 4.03
C ARG A 11 3.58 24.04 4.10
N LEU A 12 4.54 24.79 4.60
CA LEU A 12 5.94 24.34 4.75
C LEU A 12 6.08 23.13 5.68
N ASP A 13 5.06 22.83 6.46
CA ASP A 13 4.93 21.73 7.41
C ASP A 13 4.40 20.41 6.82
N THR A 14 4.09 20.36 5.51
CA THR A 14 3.45 19.20 4.86
C THR A 14 4.36 18.46 3.86
N ASP A 15 5.67 18.67 3.92
CA ASP A 15 6.63 18.03 3.02
C ASP A 15 7.04 16.65 3.55
N TYR A 16 7.00 15.61 2.70
CA TYR A 16 7.30 14.24 3.08
C TYR A 16 8.45 13.64 2.27
N SER A 17 9.34 12.93 2.95
CA SER A 17 10.22 11.92 2.35
C SER A 17 9.41 10.64 2.13
N ILE A 18 9.60 9.99 0.97
CA ILE A 18 8.79 8.85 0.50
C ILE A 18 9.72 7.72 0.08
N TRP A 19 9.56 6.56 0.73
CA TRP A 19 10.41 5.40 0.56
C TRP A 19 9.58 4.12 0.36
N PRO A 20 9.38 3.64 -0.88
CA PRO A 20 8.88 2.29 -1.13
C PRO A 20 9.92 1.24 -0.72
N LEU A 21 9.47 0.25 0.04
CA LEU A 21 10.27 -0.79 0.67
C LEU A 21 9.74 -2.16 0.24
N ALA A 22 10.49 -2.90 -0.59
CA ALA A 22 10.13 -4.28 -0.90
C ALA A 22 10.58 -5.20 0.24
N TYR A 23 9.69 -6.10 0.63
CA TYR A 23 9.96 -7.08 1.70
C TYR A 23 9.85 -8.53 1.21
N CYS A 24 9.32 -8.72 0.00
CA CYS A 24 9.09 -10.05 -0.58
C CYS A 24 8.99 -9.94 -2.11
N GLN A 25 9.05 -11.08 -2.80
CA GLN A 25 8.86 -11.18 -4.25
C GLN A 25 7.95 -12.37 -4.57
N SER A 26 7.18 -12.25 -5.64
CA SER A 26 6.33 -13.33 -6.15
C SER A 26 6.48 -13.48 -7.66
N GLU A 27 6.44 -14.74 -8.14
CA GLU A 27 6.28 -15.06 -9.55
C GLU A 27 4.78 -15.16 -9.84
N MET A 28 4.25 -14.24 -10.64
CA MET A 28 2.83 -14.15 -10.92
C MET A 28 2.53 -14.08 -12.41
N PRO A 29 1.37 -14.59 -12.87
CA PRO A 29 0.93 -14.40 -14.25
C PRO A 29 0.84 -12.92 -14.61
N GLN A 30 1.33 -12.53 -15.79
CA GLN A 30 1.32 -11.11 -16.19
C GLN A 30 -0.09 -10.55 -16.38
N ASP A 31 -1.05 -11.38 -16.78
CA ASP A 31 -2.44 -10.98 -16.95
C ASP A 31 -3.15 -10.62 -15.63
N PHE A 32 -2.65 -11.16 -14.50
CA PHE A 32 -3.13 -10.78 -13.17
C PHE A 32 -3.00 -9.27 -12.92
N PHE A 33 -1.88 -8.68 -13.29
CA PHE A 33 -1.57 -7.26 -13.07
C PHE A 33 -1.92 -6.37 -14.28
N GLY A 34 -1.65 -6.85 -15.48
CA GLY A 34 -1.75 -6.07 -16.70
C GLY A 34 -3.09 -6.14 -17.42
N GLY A 35 -3.99 -7.02 -16.96
CA GLY A 35 -5.27 -7.28 -17.58
C GLY A 35 -5.21 -8.31 -18.72
N ALA A 36 -6.10 -9.30 -18.66
CA ALA A 36 -6.10 -10.49 -19.52
C ALA A 36 -6.17 -10.18 -21.03
N ILE A 37 -6.83 -9.07 -21.42
CA ILE A 37 -6.95 -8.69 -22.84
C ILE A 37 -5.59 -8.37 -23.45
N LYS A 38 -4.69 -7.73 -22.70
CA LYS A 38 -3.38 -7.29 -23.20
C LYS A 38 -2.27 -8.29 -22.96
N PHE A 39 -2.27 -8.94 -21.79
CA PHE A 39 -1.16 -9.75 -21.30
C PHE A 39 -1.47 -11.25 -21.25
N SER A 40 -2.62 -11.67 -21.79
CA SER A 40 -2.99 -13.09 -21.88
C SER A 40 -1.90 -13.89 -22.59
N ASN A 41 -1.49 -15.01 -21.97
CA ASN A 41 -0.42 -15.90 -22.45
C ASN A 41 1.00 -15.27 -22.52
N MET A 42 1.25 -14.18 -21.80
CA MET A 42 2.59 -13.56 -21.73
C MET A 42 3.51 -14.20 -20.69
N GLY A 43 3.07 -15.29 -20.04
CA GLY A 43 3.83 -16.00 -19.02
C GLY A 43 3.80 -15.29 -17.67
N THR A 44 4.82 -15.55 -16.85
CA THR A 44 4.96 -14.99 -15.51
C THR A 44 5.92 -13.81 -15.48
N ILE A 45 5.83 -13.04 -14.42
CA ILE A 45 6.74 -11.94 -14.08
C ILE A 45 7.00 -11.96 -12.57
N ARG A 46 8.22 -11.61 -12.18
CA ARG A 46 8.55 -11.40 -10.79
C ARG A 46 8.17 -10.00 -10.35
N VAL A 47 7.32 -9.90 -9.35
CA VAL A 47 6.81 -8.65 -8.79
C VAL A 47 7.22 -8.49 -7.34
N PRO A 48 7.51 -7.25 -6.88
CA PRO A 48 7.77 -6.98 -5.47
C PRO A 48 6.48 -6.86 -4.68
N MET A 49 6.50 -7.31 -3.42
CA MET A 49 5.55 -6.92 -2.39
C MET A 49 6.11 -5.69 -1.68
N ILE A 50 5.37 -4.58 -1.66
CA ILE A 50 5.87 -3.27 -1.24
C ILE A 50 4.95 -2.68 -0.17
N TYR A 51 5.55 -2.07 0.84
CA TYR A 51 4.90 -1.05 1.64
C TYR A 51 5.70 0.26 1.55
N THR A 52 5.10 1.41 1.89
CA THR A 52 5.75 2.70 1.70
C THR A 52 5.92 3.45 3.03
N LEU A 53 7.16 3.81 3.36
CA LEU A 53 7.46 4.68 4.49
C LEU A 53 7.31 6.15 4.08
N LEU A 54 6.61 6.92 4.92
CA LEU A 54 6.43 8.36 4.82
C LEU A 54 6.99 9.02 6.07
N VAL A 55 7.88 10.00 5.90
CA VAL A 55 8.47 10.75 7.03
C VAL A 55 8.37 12.25 6.75
N GLY A 56 7.65 12.97 7.60
CA GLY A 56 7.45 14.40 7.39
C GLY A 56 6.23 14.95 8.11
N GLY A 57 5.60 15.97 7.53
CA GLY A 57 4.40 16.58 8.09
C GLY A 57 4.63 17.16 9.49
N GLU A 58 5.69 17.94 9.68
CA GLU A 58 6.12 18.42 10.99
C GLU A 58 5.07 19.29 11.66
N VAL A 59 4.65 18.90 12.86
CA VAL A 59 3.76 19.67 13.73
C VAL A 59 4.44 19.88 15.08
N GLY A 60 4.63 21.14 15.47
CA GLY A 60 5.23 21.47 16.76
C GLY A 60 6.68 20.98 16.93
N GLY A 61 7.44 20.83 15.84
CA GLY A 61 8.82 20.35 15.87
C GLY A 61 8.96 18.83 15.86
N LYS A 62 7.83 18.08 15.77
CA LYS A 62 7.83 16.60 15.67
C LYS A 62 7.40 16.18 14.27
N GLN A 63 8.21 15.30 13.66
CA GLN A 63 7.87 14.65 12.40
C GLN A 63 6.96 13.45 12.64
N HIS A 64 6.04 13.19 11.70
CA HIS A 64 5.28 11.97 11.65
C HIS A 64 6.05 10.88 10.91
N VAL A 65 5.99 9.66 11.42
CA VAL A 65 6.48 8.44 10.78
C VAL A 65 5.26 7.57 10.51
N ALA A 66 4.90 7.44 9.25
CA ALA A 66 3.74 6.68 8.82
C ALA A 66 4.13 5.62 7.78
N LEU A 67 3.40 4.53 7.74
CA LEU A 67 3.47 3.56 6.67
C LEU A 67 2.19 3.60 5.84
N VAL A 68 2.31 3.40 4.53
CA VAL A 68 1.20 2.97 3.68
C VAL A 68 1.38 1.47 3.49
N ASP A 69 0.42 0.70 4.02
CA ASP A 69 0.46 -0.74 4.19
C ASP A 69 1.58 -1.23 5.15
N CYS A 70 1.62 -2.51 5.47
CA CYS A 70 2.59 -3.04 6.43
C CYS A 70 3.09 -4.46 6.13
N GLY A 71 2.74 -5.01 4.97
CA GLY A 71 3.13 -6.36 4.58
C GLY A 71 2.34 -7.46 5.28
N PHE A 72 2.85 -8.69 5.24
CA PHE A 72 2.26 -9.87 5.86
C PHE A 72 3.27 -10.63 6.72
N ARG A 73 2.75 -11.45 7.63
CA ARG A 73 3.55 -12.39 8.43
C ARG A 73 3.93 -13.60 7.59
N ASN A 74 5.15 -14.11 7.80
CA ASN A 74 5.57 -15.36 7.16
C ASN A 74 4.90 -16.56 7.87
N ASP A 75 3.66 -16.75 7.55
CA ASP A 75 2.86 -17.89 7.95
C ASP A 75 2.54 -18.77 6.72
N HIS A 76 1.30 -19.15 6.50
CA HIS A 76 0.90 -19.98 5.38
C HIS A 76 0.97 -19.30 3.99
N TRP A 77 0.96 -17.95 3.92
CA TRP A 77 0.88 -17.21 2.65
C TRP A 77 2.13 -17.37 1.80
N ALA A 78 3.31 -17.32 2.42
CA ALA A 78 4.57 -17.52 1.70
C ALA A 78 4.62 -18.89 1.03
N ALA A 79 4.19 -19.95 1.73
CA ALA A 79 4.12 -21.30 1.19
C ALA A 79 3.03 -21.44 0.11
N LYS A 80 1.84 -20.85 0.34
CA LYS A 80 0.68 -20.95 -0.56
C LYS A 80 1.00 -20.40 -1.96
N TYR A 81 1.70 -19.27 -2.03
CA TYR A 81 2.00 -18.59 -3.29
C TYR A 81 3.45 -18.71 -3.75
N GLY A 82 4.28 -19.48 -3.03
CA GLY A 82 5.68 -19.65 -3.39
C GLY A 82 6.48 -18.36 -3.38
N PHE A 83 6.18 -17.48 -2.43
CA PHE A 83 6.89 -16.21 -2.30
C PHE A 83 8.38 -16.43 -2.01
N ALA A 84 9.21 -15.64 -2.68
CA ALA A 84 10.65 -15.68 -2.54
C ALA A 84 11.16 -14.45 -1.80
N SER A 85 12.34 -14.61 -1.17
CA SER A 85 13.06 -13.47 -0.57
C SER A 85 12.26 -12.72 0.51
N TRP A 86 11.41 -13.42 1.25
CA TRP A 86 10.66 -12.80 2.31
C TRP A 86 11.59 -12.30 3.43
N GLU A 87 11.43 -11.05 3.79
CA GLU A 87 12.07 -10.41 4.94
C GLU A 87 10.97 -9.84 5.85
N GLU A 88 11.19 -9.91 7.16
CA GLU A 88 10.25 -9.29 8.11
C GLU A 88 10.13 -7.78 7.80
N PRO A 89 8.93 -7.24 7.55
CA PRO A 89 8.76 -5.81 7.20
C PRO A 89 9.44 -4.85 8.17
N ARG A 90 9.41 -5.14 9.49
CA ARG A 90 10.12 -4.31 10.49
C ARG A 90 11.65 -4.33 10.32
N ASP A 91 12.22 -5.43 9.84
CA ASP A 91 13.67 -5.52 9.61
C ASP A 91 14.07 -4.76 8.34
N VAL A 92 13.19 -4.73 7.33
CA VAL A 92 13.38 -3.88 6.15
C VAL A 92 13.27 -2.39 6.52
N LEU A 93 12.33 -2.02 7.39
CA LEU A 93 12.21 -0.66 7.92
C LEU A 93 13.49 -0.22 8.66
N ALA A 94 14.09 -1.12 9.44
CA ALA A 94 15.33 -0.84 10.16
C ALA A 94 16.50 -0.47 9.23
N ARG A 95 16.52 -0.96 7.97
CA ARG A 95 17.55 -0.62 6.97
C ARG A 95 17.56 0.86 6.60
N VAL A 96 16.42 1.55 6.74
CA VAL A 96 16.30 3.00 6.51
C VAL A 96 16.33 3.81 7.81
N GLY A 97 16.67 3.14 8.94
CA GLY A 97 16.97 3.79 10.22
C GLY A 97 15.76 4.07 11.10
N PHE A 98 14.67 3.32 10.95
CA PHE A 98 13.49 3.41 11.80
C PHE A 98 13.20 2.08 12.50
N ALA A 99 12.78 2.16 13.76
CA ALA A 99 12.27 1.03 14.52
C ALA A 99 10.74 0.89 14.34
N PRO A 100 10.16 -0.30 14.55
CA PRO A 100 8.71 -0.48 14.52
C PRO A 100 7.95 0.44 15.48
N GLU A 101 8.57 0.77 16.61
CA GLU A 101 8.04 1.66 17.66
C GLU A 101 7.96 3.12 17.22
N ASP A 102 8.72 3.53 16.20
CA ASP A 102 8.69 4.88 15.64
C ASP A 102 7.44 5.14 14.78
N VAL A 103 6.81 4.06 14.29
CA VAL A 103 5.63 4.15 13.43
C VAL A 103 4.41 4.54 14.24
N GLU A 104 3.84 5.70 13.94
CA GLU A 104 2.67 6.25 14.62
C GLU A 104 1.36 5.87 13.93
N VAL A 105 1.41 5.68 12.61
CA VAL A 105 0.23 5.47 11.76
C VAL A 105 0.54 4.44 10.67
N ILE A 106 -0.40 3.52 10.44
CA ILE A 106 -0.46 2.68 9.25
C ILE A 106 -1.71 3.06 8.47
N LEU A 107 -1.50 3.51 7.26
CA LEU A 107 -2.51 3.92 6.29
C LEU A 107 -2.80 2.72 5.39
N VAL A 108 -3.87 1.98 5.65
CA VAL A 108 -4.18 0.73 4.95
C VAL A 108 -4.89 1.03 3.64
N THR A 109 -4.30 0.64 2.50
CA THR A 109 -4.92 0.85 1.18
C THR A 109 -6.15 -0.02 1.02
N HIS A 110 -6.09 -1.28 1.46
CA HIS A 110 -7.18 -2.26 1.48
C HIS A 110 -6.79 -3.47 2.36
N MET A 111 -7.72 -4.38 2.60
CA MET A 111 -7.50 -5.45 3.57
C MET A 111 -7.00 -6.77 2.97
N HIS A 112 -6.34 -6.79 1.81
CA HIS A 112 -5.64 -8.02 1.40
C HIS A 112 -4.47 -8.31 2.35
N PHE A 113 -4.12 -9.61 2.45
CA PHE A 113 -3.17 -10.10 3.45
C PHE A 113 -1.79 -9.43 3.37
N ASP A 114 -1.34 -9.10 2.15
CA ASP A 114 -0.02 -8.51 1.89
C ASP A 114 0.04 -6.98 2.15
N HIS A 115 -1.09 -6.37 2.51
CA HIS A 115 -1.20 -4.95 2.86
C HIS A 115 -1.46 -4.75 4.36
N ILE A 116 -2.38 -5.52 4.98
CA ILE A 116 -2.74 -5.35 6.40
C ILE A 116 -2.13 -6.41 7.32
N GLY A 117 -1.62 -7.52 6.78
CA GLY A 117 -1.37 -8.75 7.53
C GLY A 117 -0.29 -8.70 8.61
N ASN A 118 0.44 -7.59 8.77
CA ASN A 118 1.54 -7.48 9.74
C ASN A 118 1.47 -6.27 10.68
N PHE A 119 0.30 -5.65 10.86
CA PHE A 119 0.21 -4.42 11.64
C PHE A 119 0.56 -4.60 13.15
N GLU A 120 0.45 -5.81 13.68
CA GLU A 120 0.82 -6.12 15.06
C GLU A 120 2.33 -5.96 15.33
N ALA A 121 3.16 -6.03 14.29
CA ALA A 121 4.59 -5.78 14.39
C ALA A 121 4.95 -4.31 14.71
N PHE A 122 3.97 -3.40 14.63
CA PHE A 122 4.12 -1.95 14.86
C PHE A 122 3.29 -1.53 16.08
N PRO A 123 3.81 -1.67 17.30
CA PRO A 123 3.03 -1.64 18.54
C PRO A 123 2.38 -0.28 18.83
N ASN A 124 3.00 0.81 18.37
CA ASN A 124 2.51 2.17 18.62
C ASN A 124 1.59 2.70 17.51
N ALA A 125 1.48 1.96 16.39
CA ALA A 125 0.76 2.43 15.23
C ALA A 125 -0.76 2.37 15.42
N LYS A 126 -1.45 3.42 14.95
CA LYS A 126 -2.90 3.41 14.69
C LYS A 126 -3.16 3.07 13.24
N LEU A 127 -4.15 2.24 12.98
CA LEU A 127 -4.59 1.86 11.64
C LEU A 127 -5.68 2.83 11.16
N TYR A 128 -5.55 3.27 9.92
CA TYR A 128 -6.53 4.08 9.23
C TYR A 128 -7.08 3.29 8.04
N ILE A 129 -8.36 2.88 8.12
CA ILE A 129 -9.02 1.98 7.18
C ILE A 129 -10.36 2.59 6.77
N GLN A 130 -10.75 2.48 5.50
CA GLN A 130 -12.11 2.83 5.09
C GLN A 130 -13.12 1.89 5.74
N ILE A 131 -14.20 2.46 6.28
CA ILE A 131 -15.25 1.65 6.89
C ILE A 131 -15.92 0.70 5.89
N ASP A 132 -16.04 1.12 4.62
CA ASP A 132 -16.60 0.29 3.55
C ASP A 132 -15.78 -0.98 3.32
N GLU A 133 -14.46 -0.90 3.47
CA GLU A 133 -13.53 -2.04 3.34
C GLU A 133 -13.75 -3.05 4.48
N TYR A 134 -13.75 -2.56 5.72
CA TYR A 134 -13.96 -3.40 6.90
C TYR A 134 -15.34 -4.08 6.89
N LEU A 135 -16.40 -3.32 6.55
CA LEU A 135 -17.77 -3.87 6.52
C LEU A 135 -17.96 -4.84 5.36
N GLY A 136 -17.38 -4.56 4.18
CA GLY A 136 -17.46 -5.47 3.03
C GLY A 136 -16.85 -6.84 3.34
N TRP A 137 -15.64 -6.89 3.89
CA TRP A 137 -15.02 -8.16 4.30
C TRP A 137 -15.74 -8.80 5.49
N SER A 138 -16.29 -8.01 6.41
CA SER A 138 -17.11 -8.55 7.51
C SER A 138 -18.35 -9.29 6.98
N ASP A 139 -19.03 -8.73 5.99
CA ASP A 139 -20.20 -9.35 5.36
C ASP A 139 -19.82 -10.67 4.67
N ILE A 140 -18.73 -10.68 3.90
CA ILE A 140 -18.18 -11.88 3.25
C ILE A 140 -17.88 -12.98 4.29
N VAL A 141 -17.18 -12.65 5.38
CA VAL A 141 -16.81 -13.64 6.42
C VAL A 141 -18.06 -14.15 7.14
N CYS A 142 -19.00 -13.27 7.49
CA CYS A 142 -20.26 -13.66 8.13
C CYS A 142 -21.11 -14.55 7.23
N SER A 143 -21.02 -14.37 5.92
CA SER A 143 -21.75 -15.14 4.91
C SER A 143 -21.03 -16.41 4.47
N ALA A 144 -19.84 -16.73 5.01
CA ALA A 144 -19.00 -17.86 4.57
C ALA A 144 -19.69 -19.24 4.71
N HIS A 145 -20.69 -19.37 5.58
CA HIS A 145 -21.50 -20.58 5.72
C HIS A 145 -22.39 -20.86 4.50
N GLN A 146 -22.57 -19.88 3.60
CA GLN A 146 -23.36 -20.01 2.35
C GLN A 146 -22.51 -20.57 1.20
N TYR A 147 -21.18 -20.59 1.33
CA TYR A 147 -20.29 -21.11 0.31
C TYR A 147 -20.26 -22.62 0.36
N GLU A 148 -20.62 -23.26 -0.76
CA GLU A 148 -20.93 -24.70 -0.79
C GLU A 148 -19.67 -25.56 -0.92
N THR A 149 -18.62 -25.07 -1.61
CA THR A 149 -17.42 -25.84 -1.89
C THR A 149 -16.16 -25.21 -1.30
N GLU A 150 -15.14 -26.04 -1.08
CA GLU A 150 -13.83 -25.55 -0.63
C GLU A 150 -13.13 -24.73 -1.73
N GLU A 151 -13.39 -25.02 -3.01
CA GLU A 151 -12.89 -24.26 -4.16
C GLU A 151 -13.47 -22.85 -4.19
N GLU A 152 -14.78 -22.72 -3.91
CA GLU A 152 -15.44 -21.41 -3.80
C GLU A 152 -14.83 -20.59 -2.65
N LYS A 153 -14.66 -21.17 -1.48
CA LYS A 153 -14.00 -20.53 -0.33
C LYS A 153 -12.56 -20.15 -0.66
N ALA A 154 -11.82 -21.05 -1.31
CA ALA A 154 -10.43 -20.78 -1.71
C ALA A 154 -10.31 -19.61 -2.69
N PHE A 155 -11.29 -19.44 -3.59
CA PHE A 155 -11.35 -18.29 -4.50
C PHE A 155 -11.68 -17.00 -3.75
N ILE A 156 -12.71 -17.00 -2.91
CA ILE A 156 -13.16 -15.83 -2.15
C ILE A 156 -12.07 -15.32 -1.20
N PHE A 157 -11.41 -16.23 -0.50
CA PHE A 157 -10.33 -15.92 0.44
C PHE A 157 -8.92 -16.05 -0.19
N SER A 158 -8.81 -15.93 -1.53
CA SER A 158 -7.51 -16.05 -2.19
C SER A 158 -6.51 -14.97 -1.77
N SER A 159 -6.96 -13.76 -1.53
CA SER A 159 -6.12 -12.63 -1.15
C SER A 159 -6.48 -12.02 0.22
N PHE A 160 -7.46 -12.58 0.91
CA PHE A 160 -7.91 -12.06 2.20
C PHE A 160 -7.77 -13.14 3.29
N ASP A 161 -7.19 -12.74 4.42
CA ASP A 161 -7.12 -13.59 5.61
C ASP A 161 -8.24 -13.22 6.59
N PRO A 162 -9.24 -14.09 6.85
CA PRO A 162 -10.25 -13.83 7.85
C PRO A 162 -9.67 -13.52 9.25
N GLN A 163 -8.46 -14.00 9.54
CA GLN A 163 -7.79 -13.67 10.80
C GLN A 163 -7.36 -12.20 10.88
N ASP A 164 -7.13 -11.53 9.76
CA ASP A 164 -6.82 -10.09 9.75
C ASP A 164 -8.05 -9.26 10.13
N LEU A 165 -9.26 -9.73 9.78
CA LEU A 165 -10.50 -9.12 10.27
C LEU A 165 -10.64 -9.25 11.79
N VAL A 166 -10.33 -10.42 12.35
CA VAL A 166 -10.36 -10.65 13.81
C VAL A 166 -9.36 -9.74 14.52
N ARG A 167 -8.14 -9.64 13.99
CA ARG A 167 -7.10 -8.74 14.53
C ARG A 167 -7.49 -7.26 14.43
N ALA A 168 -8.09 -6.85 13.30
CA ALA A 168 -8.61 -5.50 13.16
C ALA A 168 -9.74 -5.22 14.17
N ALA A 169 -10.64 -6.18 14.42
CA ALA A 169 -11.66 -6.06 15.45
C ALA A 169 -11.06 -5.92 16.86
N GLN A 170 -10.00 -6.67 17.16
CA GLN A 170 -9.24 -6.49 18.40
C GLN A 170 -8.63 -5.08 18.48
N GLY A 171 -8.02 -4.60 17.40
CA GLY A 171 -7.51 -3.24 17.30
C GLY A 171 -8.57 -2.17 17.52
N VAL A 172 -9.82 -2.40 17.07
CA VAL A 172 -10.98 -1.53 17.37
C VAL A 172 -11.23 -1.49 18.86
N ALA A 173 -11.26 -2.66 19.54
CA ALA A 173 -11.48 -2.74 20.98
C ALA A 173 -10.37 -2.03 21.79
N GLU A 174 -9.15 -2.01 21.27
CA GLU A 174 -8.00 -1.34 21.87
C GLU A 174 -7.90 0.17 21.53
N GLY A 175 -8.81 0.69 20.70
CA GLY A 175 -8.78 2.08 20.24
C GLY A 175 -7.63 2.38 19.25
N ARG A 176 -7.10 1.37 18.59
CA ARG A 176 -6.00 1.44 17.61
C ARG A 176 -6.48 1.59 16.16
N VAL A 177 -7.77 1.46 15.88
CA VAL A 177 -8.32 1.58 14.52
C VAL A 177 -9.14 2.86 14.40
N HIS A 178 -8.82 3.67 13.40
CA HIS A 178 -9.58 4.82 12.96
C HIS A 178 -10.29 4.48 11.64
N PHE A 179 -11.62 4.53 11.65
CA PHE A 179 -12.41 4.32 10.45
C PHE A 179 -12.63 5.62 9.68
N ILE A 180 -12.11 5.66 8.45
CA ILE A 180 -12.32 6.73 7.49
C ILE A 180 -13.66 6.53 6.77
N ARG A 181 -14.36 7.62 6.46
CA ARG A 181 -15.60 7.64 5.69
C ARG A 181 -15.49 8.57 4.49
N GLY A 182 -15.03 8.04 3.37
CA GLY A 182 -14.76 8.85 2.17
C GLY A 182 -13.38 9.48 2.19
N ASP A 183 -13.26 10.68 1.66
CA ASP A 183 -11.99 11.42 1.62
C ASP A 183 -11.76 12.13 2.96
N GLU A 184 -10.54 12.00 3.51
CA GLU A 184 -10.17 12.59 4.81
C GLU A 184 -8.67 12.96 4.82
N GLU A 185 -8.31 14.13 5.34
CA GLU A 185 -6.92 14.45 5.67
C GLU A 185 -6.55 13.75 6.98
N VAL A 186 -5.78 12.66 6.88
CA VAL A 186 -5.44 11.74 7.99
C VAL A 186 -4.20 12.16 8.77
N LEU A 187 -3.30 12.85 8.12
CA LEU A 187 -2.14 13.53 8.70
C LEU A 187 -1.93 14.85 7.95
N PRO A 188 -1.26 15.85 8.53
CA PRO A 188 -0.99 17.11 7.82
C PRO A 188 -0.32 16.83 6.45
N GLY A 189 -1.03 17.14 5.35
CA GLY A 189 -0.56 16.92 3.99
C GLY A 189 -0.69 15.50 3.47
N ILE A 190 -1.33 14.59 4.19
CA ILE A 190 -1.71 13.27 3.68
C ILE A 190 -3.23 13.14 3.67
N THR A 191 -3.81 13.02 2.49
CA THR A 191 -5.26 12.83 2.32
C THR A 191 -5.54 11.41 1.83
N ALA A 192 -6.34 10.67 2.60
CA ALA A 192 -6.95 9.44 2.14
C ALA A 192 -8.02 9.77 1.09
N ARG A 193 -8.00 9.08 -0.03
CA ARG A 193 -8.95 9.21 -1.14
C ARG A 193 -9.66 7.89 -1.34
N LEU A 194 -10.97 7.88 -1.19
CA LEU A 194 -11.76 6.68 -1.37
C LEU A 194 -11.77 6.22 -2.83
N ALA A 195 -11.48 4.96 -3.03
CA ALA A 195 -11.55 4.26 -4.32
C ALA A 195 -12.58 3.11 -4.22
N LYS A 196 -13.81 3.45 -3.84
CA LYS A 196 -14.88 2.50 -3.51
C LYS A 196 -15.15 1.53 -4.65
N ASP A 197 -15.31 0.26 -4.31
CA ASP A 197 -15.60 -0.83 -5.25
C ASP A 197 -14.70 -0.83 -6.49
N SER A 198 -13.43 -0.42 -6.33
CA SER A 198 -12.43 -0.47 -7.40
C SER A 198 -11.66 -1.77 -7.37
N HIS A 199 -10.61 -1.89 -6.56
CA HIS A 199 -9.88 -3.13 -6.36
C HIS A 199 -10.60 -4.04 -5.37
N THR A 200 -11.02 -3.50 -4.21
CA THR A 200 -11.87 -4.13 -3.20
C THR A 200 -13.03 -3.20 -2.80
N PHE A 201 -13.78 -3.56 -1.75
CA PHE A 201 -14.99 -2.85 -1.32
C PHE A 201 -14.76 -1.38 -0.99
N GLY A 202 -13.70 -1.10 -0.23
CA GLY A 202 -13.37 0.23 0.27
C GLY A 202 -11.89 0.56 0.08
N SER A 203 -11.30 0.15 -1.04
CA SER A 203 -9.94 0.53 -1.39
C SER A 203 -9.76 2.03 -1.31
N GLN A 204 -8.57 2.46 -0.95
CA GLN A 204 -8.19 3.88 -0.92
C GLN A 204 -6.76 4.07 -1.39
N TRP A 205 -6.45 5.28 -1.80
CA TRP A 205 -5.11 5.71 -2.11
C TRP A 205 -4.78 6.98 -1.33
N PHE A 206 -3.50 7.31 -1.19
CA PHE A 206 -3.06 8.43 -0.37
C PHE A 206 -2.39 9.48 -1.23
N GLU A 207 -2.98 10.69 -1.23
CA GLU A 207 -2.37 11.88 -1.77
C GLU A 207 -1.41 12.45 -0.74
N VAL A 208 -0.11 12.44 -1.05
CA VAL A 208 0.96 12.87 -0.17
C VAL A 208 1.57 14.17 -0.69
N GLN A 209 1.42 15.24 0.06
CA GLN A 209 1.96 16.54 -0.32
C GLN A 209 3.48 16.59 -0.15
N THR A 210 4.14 17.17 -1.12
CA THR A 210 5.56 17.53 -1.03
C THR A 210 5.75 18.95 -1.55
N ARG A 211 6.89 19.56 -1.24
CA ARG A 211 7.22 20.89 -1.77
C ARG A 211 7.19 20.99 -3.29
N ASN A 212 7.36 19.85 -3.98
CA ASN A 212 7.35 19.75 -5.44
C ASN A 212 5.97 19.44 -6.00
N GLY A 213 4.93 19.34 -5.15
CA GLY A 213 3.57 18.94 -5.43
C GLY A 213 3.25 17.51 -4.99
N PRO A 214 2.01 17.06 -5.19
CA PRO A 214 1.54 15.80 -4.64
C PRO A 214 2.17 14.56 -5.31
N PHE A 215 2.32 13.50 -4.53
CA PHE A 215 2.50 12.11 -4.94
C PHE A 215 1.24 11.31 -4.59
N ALA A 216 1.03 10.18 -5.28
CA ALA A 216 -0.04 9.25 -4.97
C ALA A 216 0.54 7.88 -4.63
N VAL A 217 0.33 7.41 -3.40
CA VAL A 217 0.64 6.04 -2.97
C VAL A 217 -0.65 5.24 -3.10
N VAL A 218 -0.71 4.30 -4.03
CA VAL A 218 -1.99 3.84 -4.57
C VAL A 218 -2.33 2.38 -4.26
N GLY A 219 -1.40 1.61 -3.67
CA GLY A 219 -1.62 0.18 -3.45
C GLY A 219 -2.08 -0.51 -4.73
N ASP A 220 -3.01 -1.42 -4.60
CA ASP A 220 -3.50 -2.26 -5.68
C ASP A 220 -4.61 -1.63 -6.54
N VAL A 221 -5.00 -0.41 -6.20
CA VAL A 221 -5.80 0.40 -7.14
C VAL A 221 -5.03 0.57 -8.46
N VAL A 222 -3.69 0.69 -8.39
CA VAL A 222 -2.81 0.66 -9.56
C VAL A 222 -1.66 -0.30 -9.30
N TYR A 223 -1.71 -1.49 -9.87
CA TYR A 223 -0.61 -2.46 -9.73
C TYR A 223 0.66 -2.01 -10.44
N TRP A 224 0.52 -1.60 -11.71
CA TRP A 224 1.61 -1.21 -12.60
C TRP A 224 1.40 0.17 -13.19
N TYR A 225 2.49 0.86 -13.49
CA TYR A 225 2.43 2.13 -14.23
C TYR A 225 1.64 2.00 -15.54
N SER A 226 1.78 0.87 -16.25
CA SER A 226 1.05 0.62 -17.48
C SER A 226 -0.48 0.58 -17.31
N ASN A 227 -1.00 0.25 -16.13
CA ASN A 227 -2.44 0.29 -15.87
C ASN A 227 -2.95 1.73 -16.00
N ILE A 228 -2.35 2.66 -15.29
CA ILE A 228 -2.79 4.05 -15.29
C ILE A 228 -2.32 4.82 -16.53
N GLU A 229 -1.16 4.49 -17.10
CA GLU A 229 -0.65 5.08 -18.35
C GLU A 229 -1.57 4.77 -19.53
N ASN A 230 -2.04 3.54 -19.63
CA ASN A 230 -2.85 3.06 -20.76
C ASN A 230 -4.35 2.98 -20.43
N MET A 231 -4.76 3.32 -19.21
CA MET A 231 -6.14 3.16 -18.73
C MET A 231 -6.62 1.71 -18.87
N TRP A 232 -5.82 0.75 -18.45
CA TRP A 232 -6.12 -0.68 -18.47
C TRP A 232 -6.24 -1.21 -17.03
N PRO A 233 -7.45 -1.61 -16.60
CA PRO A 233 -7.62 -2.27 -15.32
C PRO A 233 -6.83 -3.57 -15.28
N PRO A 234 -6.36 -4.02 -14.10
CA PRO A 234 -5.72 -5.32 -13.96
C PRO A 234 -6.69 -6.46 -14.21
N GLY A 235 -6.15 -7.66 -14.42
CA GLY A 235 -6.97 -8.87 -14.57
C GLY A 235 -7.58 -9.36 -13.27
N TYR A 236 -6.94 -9.06 -12.13
CA TYR A 236 -7.46 -9.42 -10.81
C TYR A 236 -7.91 -8.19 -10.03
N HIS A 237 -9.15 -8.21 -9.63
CA HIS A 237 -9.80 -7.27 -8.70
C HIS A 237 -11.12 -7.89 -8.25
N GLN A 238 -11.58 -7.55 -7.06
CA GLN A 238 -12.86 -8.00 -6.51
C GLN A 238 -13.97 -6.95 -6.64
N GLY A 239 -13.58 -5.75 -7.01
CA GLY A 239 -14.49 -4.66 -7.29
C GLY A 239 -14.84 -4.52 -8.77
N SER A 240 -14.97 -3.29 -9.24
CA SER A 240 -15.39 -2.95 -10.60
C SER A 240 -14.27 -2.32 -11.41
N ALA A 241 -13.94 -2.90 -12.56
CA ALA A 241 -13.03 -2.32 -13.54
C ALA A 241 -13.42 -0.89 -13.97
N MET A 242 -14.71 -0.59 -14.03
CA MET A 242 -15.20 0.74 -14.41
C MET A 242 -14.94 1.76 -13.30
N ASN A 243 -15.14 1.36 -12.04
CA ASN A 243 -14.80 2.22 -10.89
C ASN A 243 -13.29 2.46 -10.84
N GLN A 244 -12.49 1.43 -11.09
CA GLN A 244 -11.03 1.55 -11.12
C GLN A 244 -10.56 2.53 -12.21
N LEU A 245 -11.13 2.49 -13.41
CA LEU A 245 -10.85 3.49 -14.44
C LEU A 245 -11.25 4.92 -14.03
N SER A 246 -12.33 5.07 -13.25
CA SER A 246 -12.73 6.36 -12.70
C SER A 246 -11.69 6.88 -11.71
N VAL A 247 -11.17 6.00 -10.84
CA VAL A 247 -10.11 6.34 -9.89
C VAL A 247 -8.80 6.68 -10.61
N TYR A 248 -8.45 5.98 -11.71
CA TYR A 248 -7.28 6.35 -12.52
C TYR A 248 -7.36 7.77 -13.05
N ARG A 249 -8.55 8.21 -13.53
CA ARG A 249 -8.76 9.60 -13.96
C ARG A 249 -8.57 10.57 -12.82
N GLN A 250 -9.13 10.28 -11.64
CA GLN A 250 -8.98 11.11 -10.45
C GLN A 250 -7.49 11.26 -10.04
N ILE A 251 -6.73 10.15 -10.00
CA ILE A 251 -5.29 10.18 -9.70
C ILE A 251 -4.55 11.03 -10.74
N ARG A 252 -4.80 10.81 -12.03
CA ARG A 252 -4.16 11.57 -13.12
C ARG A 252 -4.45 13.08 -13.04
N GLU A 253 -5.69 13.45 -12.72
CA GLU A 253 -6.09 14.85 -12.53
C GLU A 253 -5.39 15.47 -11.32
N THR A 254 -5.39 14.79 -10.17
CA THR A 254 -4.70 15.23 -8.94
C THR A 254 -3.22 15.47 -9.19
N LEU A 255 -2.56 14.56 -9.90
CA LEU A 255 -1.15 14.64 -10.22
C LEU A 255 -0.84 15.52 -11.45
N LYS A 256 -1.84 16.17 -12.06
CA LYS A 256 -1.68 16.95 -13.29
C LYS A 256 -0.96 16.18 -14.40
N GLN A 257 -1.36 14.91 -14.58
CA GLN A 257 -0.82 13.95 -15.55
C GLN A 257 0.65 13.53 -15.31
N LYS A 258 1.23 13.82 -14.15
CA LYS A 258 2.61 13.42 -13.80
C LYS A 258 2.60 11.99 -13.24
N ILE A 259 2.58 10.99 -14.11
CA ILE A 259 2.49 9.57 -13.73
C ILE A 259 3.75 9.06 -13.00
N ASP A 260 4.89 9.70 -13.18
CA ASP A 260 6.12 9.47 -12.43
C ASP A 260 5.97 9.72 -10.91
N ARG A 261 4.88 10.36 -10.48
CA ARG A 261 4.52 10.60 -9.07
C ARG A 261 3.54 9.57 -8.50
N VAL A 262 3.20 8.54 -9.23
CA VAL A 262 2.46 7.38 -8.73
C VAL A 262 3.44 6.40 -8.10
N ILE A 263 3.12 5.89 -6.92
CA ILE A 263 3.80 4.76 -6.28
C ILE A 263 2.84 3.57 -6.37
N PRO A 264 3.03 2.67 -7.36
CA PRO A 264 2.16 1.52 -7.61
C PRO A 264 2.38 0.41 -6.60
N GLY A 265 1.41 -0.50 -6.45
CA GLY A 265 1.48 -1.59 -5.48
C GLY A 265 2.59 -2.60 -5.77
N HIS A 266 2.76 -3.02 -7.04
CA HIS A 266 3.61 -4.16 -7.38
C HIS A 266 4.47 -3.99 -8.64
N ASP A 267 4.76 -2.76 -9.07
CA ASP A 267 5.52 -2.56 -10.31
C ASP A 267 7.04 -2.55 -10.06
N PRO A 268 7.79 -3.54 -10.59
CA PRO A 268 9.25 -3.55 -10.46
C PRO A 268 9.92 -2.34 -11.15
N LYS A 269 9.24 -1.62 -12.05
CA LYS A 269 9.78 -0.43 -12.71
C LYS A 269 9.98 0.75 -11.77
N ILE A 270 9.42 0.71 -10.56
CA ILE A 270 9.67 1.73 -9.54
C ILE A 270 11.16 1.85 -9.21
N TRP A 271 11.88 0.73 -9.27
CA TRP A 271 13.32 0.69 -8.99
C TRP A 271 14.19 1.34 -10.08
N ASP A 272 13.68 1.39 -11.31
CA ASP A 272 14.34 2.00 -12.46
C ASP A 272 14.00 3.49 -12.59
N ARG A 273 12.86 3.92 -12.03
CA ARG A 273 12.38 5.30 -12.08
C ARG A 273 12.97 6.18 -10.98
N HIS A 274 13.46 5.56 -9.89
CA HIS A 274 13.93 6.26 -8.71
C HIS A 274 15.29 5.74 -8.25
N ASN A 275 15.97 6.54 -7.43
CA ASN A 275 17.19 6.10 -6.77
C ASN A 275 16.89 4.88 -5.90
N SER A 276 17.57 3.74 -6.14
CA SER A 276 17.24 2.49 -5.47
C SER A 276 18.46 1.68 -5.08
N TRP A 277 18.32 0.85 -4.05
CA TRP A 277 19.34 -0.04 -3.52
C TRP A 277 18.81 -1.47 -3.49
N LEU A 278 19.67 -2.41 -3.88
CA LEU A 278 19.40 -3.85 -3.91
C LEU A 278 19.99 -4.50 -2.67
N ALA A 279 19.17 -5.14 -1.87
CA ALA A 279 19.60 -5.99 -0.77
C ALA A 279 20.07 -7.37 -1.28
N PRO A 280 20.91 -8.10 -0.51
CA PRO A 280 21.33 -9.47 -0.86
C PRO A 280 20.17 -10.47 -1.01
N SER A 281 19.05 -10.25 -0.35
CA SER A 281 17.80 -11.01 -0.52
C SER A 281 17.21 -10.92 -1.92
N GLY A 282 17.58 -9.88 -2.70
CA GLY A 282 16.96 -9.51 -3.97
C GLY A 282 15.86 -8.45 -3.82
N ASN A 283 15.45 -8.12 -2.59
CA ASN A 283 14.52 -7.03 -2.34
C ASN A 283 15.18 -5.67 -2.55
N ARG A 284 14.38 -4.66 -2.87
CA ARG A 284 14.88 -3.30 -3.13
C ARG A 284 14.19 -2.27 -2.26
N ILE A 285 14.89 -1.17 -2.05
CA ILE A 285 14.40 0.04 -1.39
C ILE A 285 14.59 1.18 -2.37
N ALA A 286 13.59 2.04 -2.54
CA ALA A 286 13.73 3.24 -3.36
C ALA A 286 13.53 4.51 -2.53
N GLU A 287 14.21 5.58 -2.96
CA GLU A 287 14.01 6.95 -2.50
C GLU A 287 13.28 7.71 -3.61
N VAL A 288 11.99 8.00 -3.39
CA VAL A 288 11.14 8.65 -4.40
C VAL A 288 11.14 10.16 -4.22
N ASN A 289 11.09 10.63 -2.99
CA ASN A 289 11.17 12.04 -2.63
C ASN A 289 11.91 12.22 -1.32
N LEU A 290 12.67 13.31 -1.22
CA LEU A 290 13.22 13.80 0.03
C LEU A 290 12.61 15.14 0.39
N ARG A 291 12.11 15.26 1.62
CA ARG A 291 11.67 16.53 2.18
C ARG A 291 12.84 17.50 2.30
N GLN A 292 12.54 18.77 2.42
CA GLN A 292 13.57 19.79 2.59
C GLN A 292 14.37 19.57 3.89
N GLY A 293 15.69 19.58 3.78
CA GLY A 293 16.62 19.37 4.89
C GLY A 293 17.02 17.92 5.12
N ASP A 294 16.31 16.94 4.56
CA ASP A 294 16.75 15.55 4.54
C ASP A 294 17.85 15.35 3.49
N THR A 295 18.75 14.45 3.80
CA THR A 295 19.78 13.96 2.87
C THR A 295 19.48 12.53 2.49
N THR A 296 19.94 12.11 1.29
CA THR A 296 19.88 10.71 0.88
C THR A 296 20.41 9.79 1.98
N ARG A 297 19.54 8.94 2.50
CA ARG A 297 19.93 7.88 3.45
C ARG A 297 20.28 6.65 2.64
N LYS A 298 21.56 6.31 2.61
CA LYS A 298 21.93 5.02 2.02
C LYS A 298 21.46 3.91 2.96
N PRO A 299 20.49 3.06 2.52
CA PRO A 299 20.01 1.97 3.36
C PRO A 299 21.13 1.01 3.72
N ASP A 300 21.12 0.47 4.94
CA ASP A 300 21.98 -0.63 5.29
C ASP A 300 21.44 -1.92 4.64
N VAL A 301 22.00 -2.23 3.48
CA VAL A 301 21.69 -3.46 2.74
C VAL A 301 22.69 -4.60 3.03
N SER A 302 23.60 -4.43 3.98
CA SER A 302 24.65 -5.41 4.27
C SER A 302 24.21 -6.52 5.23
N ALA A 303 23.20 -6.27 6.07
CA ALA A 303 22.73 -7.24 7.04
C ALA A 303 21.73 -8.21 6.42
N GLN A 304 22.08 -9.50 6.32
CA GLN A 304 21.15 -10.58 6.04
C GLN A 304 20.81 -11.34 7.32
N LYS A 305 19.56 -11.32 7.74
CA LYS A 305 18.95 -12.45 8.42
C LYS A 305 18.15 -13.24 7.39
N ILE A 306 18.78 -14.20 6.74
CA ILE A 306 18.08 -15.18 5.92
C ILE A 306 17.41 -16.14 6.90
N ILE A 307 16.10 -16.05 7.04
CA ILE A 307 15.32 -17.13 7.62
C ILE A 307 15.11 -18.14 6.49
N HIS A 308 15.93 -19.19 6.48
CA HIS A 308 15.66 -20.33 5.63
C HIS A 308 14.43 -21.06 6.19
N THR A 309 13.36 -21.11 5.40
CA THR A 309 12.20 -22.00 5.63
C THR A 309 12.55 -23.41 5.23
#